data_782f76f59526689878cd4424695efd98
#
_entry.id   782f76f59526689878cd4424695efd98
#
_cell.length_a   1.000
_cell.length_b   1.000
_cell.length_c   1.000
_cell.angle_alpha   90.00
_cell.angle_beta   90.00
_cell.angle_gamma   90.00
#
_symmetry.space_group_name_H-M   'P 1'
#
loop_
_entity.id
_entity.type
_entity.pdbx_description
1 polymer ?
#
loop_
_entity_poly.entity_id
_entity_poly.type
_entity_poly.pdbx_seq_one_letter_code
_entity_poly.pdbx_strand_id
1 'polypeptide(L)'
;MKKVMLAAALLLSSVFCYGWGFFGHKLVHQLAIYNLPKELERFYFKYQDYIVSNAPRPDERRNDDPAEAPRHFIDIDVYGPDAVHTMPEAWKAAAAKYSADTLLKYGIVPWHVMVMKERLTNAFRQKNVDSILYYSADLGHYIADAHVPLHTTQNYDGQMTGQRGLHSLWESKVPEMFAGTYKLRPGKARYLPDAEKEIWKIVRDSYALTPQTLALEQEASRNFTDETKYDRVERNGKIRQYYSDAFAKAYQEKIASMVEQRLNAAAQEVASFWYTCWVDGGKPDLDALMQQPLTRAEKKALRKEKKAYIRGQLFEKGMIIANKKPAS
;
A
#
# COMPACT_ATOMS: atom_id res chain seq x y z
N MET A 1 16.39 -16.44 -53.35
CA MET A 1 15.85 -17.04 -52.12
C MET A 1 16.05 -16.03 -51.00
N LYS A 2 15.03 -15.21 -50.66
CA LYS A 2 15.08 -14.20 -49.58
C LYS A 2 14.63 -14.88 -48.29
N LYS A 3 15.49 -14.96 -47.29
CA LYS A 3 15.15 -15.43 -45.94
C LYS A 3 14.42 -14.29 -45.22
N VAL A 4 13.14 -14.49 -44.96
CA VAL A 4 12.35 -13.62 -44.08
C VAL A 4 12.67 -14.07 -42.65
N MET A 5 13.41 -13.26 -41.91
CA MET A 5 13.55 -13.41 -40.46
C MET A 5 12.28 -12.87 -39.79
N LEU A 6 11.48 -13.79 -39.23
CA LEU A 6 10.33 -13.47 -38.41
C LEU A 6 10.86 -13.10 -37.00
N ALA A 7 10.95 -11.83 -36.71
CA ALA A 7 11.22 -11.35 -35.34
C ALA A 7 9.93 -11.52 -34.51
N ALA A 8 9.90 -12.53 -33.66
CA ALA A 8 8.87 -12.69 -32.65
C ALA A 8 9.07 -11.64 -31.58
N ALA A 9 8.33 -10.54 -31.66
CA ALA A 9 8.19 -9.58 -30.57
C ALA A 9 7.43 -10.25 -29.43
N LEU A 10 8.15 -10.69 -28.39
CA LEU A 10 7.58 -11.04 -27.10
C LEU A 10 7.01 -9.76 -26.49
N LEU A 11 5.71 -9.51 -26.73
CA LEU A 11 4.94 -8.54 -25.95
C LEU A 11 4.78 -9.13 -24.54
N LEU A 12 5.68 -8.72 -23.64
CA LEU A 12 5.47 -8.84 -22.21
C LEU A 12 4.18 -8.05 -21.90
N SER A 13 3.07 -8.78 -21.74
CA SER A 13 1.87 -8.22 -21.15
C SER A 13 2.18 -7.94 -19.69
N SER A 14 2.55 -6.69 -19.38
CA SER A 14 2.61 -6.22 -18.01
C SER A 14 1.21 -6.40 -17.39
N VAL A 15 1.08 -7.42 -16.56
CA VAL A 15 -0.03 -7.54 -15.62
C VAL A 15 0.23 -6.43 -14.60
N PHE A 16 -0.55 -5.37 -14.68
CA PHE A 16 -0.49 -4.28 -13.70
C PHE A 16 -1.01 -4.85 -12.37
N CYS A 17 -0.12 -5.32 -11.52
CA CYS A 17 -0.38 -5.49 -10.10
C CYS A 17 -0.20 -4.10 -9.48
N TYR A 18 -1.30 -3.48 -9.10
CA TYR A 18 -1.31 -2.31 -8.25
C TYR A 18 -1.34 -2.80 -6.81
N GLY A 19 -0.47 -2.31 -5.93
CA GLY A 19 -0.56 -2.47 -4.48
C GLY A 19 -1.96 -2.07 -3.95
N TRP A 20 -2.22 -1.96 -2.65
CA TRP A 20 -3.56 -1.52 -2.19
C TRP A 20 -4.20 -0.65 -3.24
N GLY A 21 -5.11 -1.05 -4.10
CA GLY A 21 -5.57 -0.28 -5.25
C GLY A 21 -5.61 1.23 -4.97
N PHE A 22 -5.64 2.08 -5.92
CA PHE A 22 -5.54 3.54 -5.71
C PHE A 22 -6.43 4.06 -4.58
N PHE A 23 -7.60 3.44 -4.39
CA PHE A 23 -8.50 3.76 -3.30
C PHE A 23 -7.89 3.41 -1.93
N GLY A 24 -7.33 2.21 -1.76
CA GLY A 24 -6.76 1.74 -0.50
C GLY A 24 -5.57 2.58 -0.05
N HIS A 25 -4.62 2.90 -0.96
CA HIS A 25 -3.50 3.79 -0.67
C HIS A 25 -3.96 5.17 -0.22
N LYS A 26 -4.92 5.78 -0.93
CA LYS A 26 -5.49 7.08 -0.55
C LYS A 26 -6.16 7.05 0.81
N LEU A 27 -6.91 5.98 1.09
CA LEU A 27 -7.58 5.79 2.38
C LEU A 27 -6.56 5.66 3.52
N VAL A 28 -5.54 4.81 3.38
CA VAL A 28 -4.47 4.62 4.37
C VAL A 28 -3.78 5.94 4.68
N HIS A 29 -3.40 6.73 3.66
CA HIS A 29 -2.74 8.02 3.86
C HIS A 29 -3.64 9.03 4.58
N GLN A 30 -4.92 9.11 4.20
CA GLN A 30 -5.86 9.99 4.89
C GLN A 30 -6.03 9.62 6.37
N LEU A 31 -6.20 8.32 6.68
CA LEU A 31 -6.32 7.84 8.04
C LEU A 31 -5.04 8.09 8.86
N ALA A 32 -3.86 7.92 8.26
CA ALA A 32 -2.58 8.17 8.90
C ALA A 32 -2.47 9.62 9.41
N ILE A 33 -2.96 10.60 8.65
CA ILE A 33 -2.91 12.03 9.04
C ILE A 33 -3.60 12.28 10.38
N TYR A 34 -4.76 11.67 10.61
CA TYR A 34 -5.52 11.89 11.86
C TYR A 34 -4.89 11.20 13.10
N ASN A 35 -3.90 10.33 12.90
CA ASN A 35 -3.19 9.63 13.99
C ASN A 35 -1.89 10.31 14.40
N LEU A 36 -1.46 11.31 13.65
CA LEU A 36 -0.23 12.06 13.93
C LEU A 36 -0.34 12.90 15.21
N PRO A 37 0.80 13.17 15.91
CA PRO A 37 0.89 14.22 16.90
C PRO A 37 0.47 15.56 16.31
N LYS A 38 -0.04 16.45 17.19
CA LYS A 38 -0.68 17.71 16.79
C LYS A 38 0.21 18.59 15.89
N GLU A 39 1.52 18.56 16.11
CA GLU A 39 2.51 19.33 15.36
C GLU A 39 2.56 18.89 13.90
N LEU A 40 2.61 17.56 13.68
CA LEU A 40 2.59 16.98 12.34
C LEU A 40 1.20 17.02 11.73
N GLU A 41 0.16 16.72 12.51
CA GLU A 41 -1.22 16.65 12.03
C GLU A 41 -1.62 17.94 11.29
N ARG A 42 -1.26 19.11 11.81
CA ARG A 42 -1.59 20.39 11.17
C ARG A 42 -0.92 20.56 9.81
N PHE A 43 0.37 20.22 9.75
CA PHE A 43 1.14 20.28 8.52
C PHE A 43 0.58 19.31 7.48
N TYR A 44 0.44 18.02 7.82
CA TYR A 44 -0.07 17.02 6.90
C TYR A 44 -1.52 17.29 6.49
N PHE A 45 -2.34 17.83 7.37
CA PHE A 45 -3.71 18.25 7.04
C PHE A 45 -3.73 19.43 6.05
N LYS A 46 -2.82 20.39 6.20
CA LYS A 46 -2.67 21.51 5.24
C LYS A 46 -2.42 21.00 3.82
N TYR A 47 -1.64 19.96 3.70
CA TYR A 47 -1.23 19.37 2.44
C TYR A 47 -1.90 18.02 2.14
N GLN A 48 -3.04 17.73 2.79
CA GLN A 48 -3.67 16.41 2.69
C GLN A 48 -4.08 16.04 1.26
N ASP A 49 -4.55 17.00 0.47
CA ASP A 49 -4.95 16.74 -0.92
C ASP A 49 -3.73 16.30 -1.76
N TYR A 50 -2.56 16.88 -1.54
CA TYR A 50 -1.32 16.44 -2.19
C TYR A 50 -0.91 15.04 -1.72
N ILE A 51 -0.83 14.82 -0.41
CA ILE A 51 -0.39 13.53 0.17
C ILE A 51 -1.30 12.38 -0.28
N VAL A 52 -2.61 12.59 -0.20
CA VAL A 52 -3.59 11.54 -0.54
C VAL A 52 -3.66 11.32 -2.05
N SER A 53 -3.63 12.38 -2.87
CA SER A 53 -3.68 12.24 -4.33
C SER A 53 -2.43 11.56 -4.88
N ASN A 54 -1.26 11.78 -4.28
CA ASN A 54 0.02 11.20 -4.71
C ASN A 54 0.32 9.84 -4.02
N ALA A 55 -0.55 9.34 -3.16
CA ALA A 55 -0.37 8.04 -2.54
C ALA A 55 -0.19 6.88 -3.55
N PRO A 56 -0.90 6.85 -4.71
CA PRO A 56 -0.71 5.81 -5.73
C PRO A 56 0.46 6.08 -6.70
N ARG A 57 1.15 7.20 -6.63
CA ARG A 57 2.19 7.60 -7.59
C ARG A 57 3.29 6.55 -7.85
N PRO A 58 3.78 5.78 -6.86
CA PRO A 58 4.74 4.72 -7.13
C PRO A 58 4.21 3.64 -8.08
N ASP A 59 2.92 3.27 -7.99
CA ASP A 59 2.29 2.36 -8.94
C ASP A 59 2.23 2.93 -10.36
N GLU A 60 1.89 4.21 -10.48
CA GLU A 60 1.88 4.90 -11.77
C GLU A 60 3.27 4.92 -12.40
N ARG A 61 4.32 5.14 -11.58
CA ARG A 61 5.73 5.19 -12.00
C ARG A 61 6.23 3.86 -12.58
N ARG A 62 5.64 2.71 -12.21
CA ARG A 62 5.96 1.39 -12.79
C ARG A 62 5.76 1.33 -14.29
N ASN A 63 4.96 2.22 -14.86
CA ASN A 63 4.76 2.27 -16.31
C ASN A 63 6.01 2.77 -17.05
N ASP A 64 6.79 3.63 -16.41
CA ASP A 64 7.90 4.35 -17.02
C ASP A 64 9.27 3.91 -16.47
N ASP A 65 9.31 3.36 -15.25
CA ASP A 65 10.53 2.88 -14.57
C ASP A 65 10.45 1.37 -14.25
N PRO A 66 11.10 0.51 -15.04
CA PRO A 66 11.14 -0.94 -14.75
C PRO A 66 11.78 -1.29 -13.39
N ALA A 67 12.63 -0.40 -12.84
CA ALA A 67 13.26 -0.61 -11.54
C ALA A 67 12.30 -0.32 -10.37
N GLU A 68 11.11 0.20 -10.65
CA GLU A 68 10.10 0.48 -9.62
C GLU A 68 9.44 -0.80 -9.11
N ALA A 69 9.10 -1.73 -10.00
CA ALA A 69 8.32 -2.93 -9.66
C ALA A 69 8.82 -3.70 -8.42
N PRO A 70 10.12 -4.03 -8.27
CA PRO A 70 10.60 -4.79 -7.11
C PRO A 70 10.54 -4.04 -5.77
N ARG A 71 10.25 -2.75 -5.77
CA ARG A 71 10.14 -1.94 -4.54
C ARG A 71 8.83 -2.15 -3.78
N HIS A 72 7.84 -2.79 -4.41
CA HIS A 72 6.47 -2.95 -3.90
C HIS A 72 6.25 -4.26 -3.15
N PHE A 73 7.11 -5.26 -3.28
CA PHE A 73 6.89 -6.61 -2.77
C PHE A 73 8.18 -7.29 -2.31
N ILE A 74 8.04 -8.46 -1.73
CA ILE A 74 9.11 -9.41 -1.45
C ILE A 74 8.55 -10.84 -1.46
N ASP A 75 8.94 -11.64 -2.43
CA ASP A 75 8.53 -13.05 -2.57
C ASP A 75 9.33 -13.92 -1.59
N ILE A 76 8.97 -13.89 -0.32
CA ILE A 76 9.72 -14.54 0.77
C ILE A 76 9.85 -16.05 0.56
N ASP A 77 8.83 -16.68 0.03
CA ASP A 77 8.73 -18.13 -0.19
C ASP A 77 9.74 -18.69 -1.19
N VAL A 78 10.30 -17.86 -2.09
CA VAL A 78 11.35 -18.31 -3.02
C VAL A 78 12.69 -18.60 -2.35
N TYR A 79 12.90 -18.07 -1.15
CA TYR A 79 14.15 -18.24 -0.39
C TYR A 79 14.15 -19.46 0.55
N GLY A 80 13.06 -20.24 0.55
CA GLY A 80 12.90 -21.46 1.32
C GLY A 80 11.82 -21.37 2.41
N PRO A 81 11.41 -22.50 2.99
CA PRO A 81 10.26 -22.58 3.89
C PRO A 81 10.41 -21.74 5.18
N ASP A 82 11.64 -21.60 5.68
CA ASP A 82 11.92 -20.82 6.89
C ASP A 82 12.46 -19.41 6.61
N ALA A 83 12.43 -18.98 5.35
CA ALA A 83 13.04 -17.72 4.93
C ALA A 83 12.49 -16.51 5.69
N VAL A 84 11.20 -16.52 6.03
CA VAL A 84 10.55 -15.47 6.80
C VAL A 84 11.21 -15.21 8.17
N HIS A 85 11.89 -16.22 8.74
CA HIS A 85 12.60 -16.13 10.02
C HIS A 85 14.12 -16.07 9.87
N THR A 86 14.67 -16.56 8.76
CA THR A 86 16.12 -16.74 8.56
C THR A 86 16.75 -15.82 7.53
N MET A 87 15.93 -15.01 6.83
CA MET A 87 16.44 -14.02 5.90
C MET A 87 17.16 -12.89 6.65
N PRO A 88 18.40 -12.53 6.26
CA PRO A 88 19.08 -11.40 6.85
C PRO A 88 18.32 -10.11 6.60
N GLU A 89 18.04 -9.35 7.66
CA GLU A 89 17.32 -8.07 7.55
C GLU A 89 18.20 -6.99 6.92
N ALA A 90 19.50 -6.96 7.25
CA ALA A 90 20.44 -6.01 6.67
C ALA A 90 20.74 -6.32 5.18
N TRP A 91 20.58 -5.32 4.29
CA TRP A 91 20.80 -5.46 2.84
C TRP A 91 22.12 -6.12 2.48
N LYS A 92 23.24 -5.68 3.10
CA LYS A 92 24.56 -6.21 2.79
C LYS A 92 24.66 -7.71 3.06
N ALA A 93 24.08 -8.18 4.16
CA ALA A 93 24.07 -9.59 4.53
C ALA A 93 23.14 -10.41 3.62
N ALA A 94 21.96 -9.87 3.28
CA ALA A 94 21.03 -10.50 2.35
C ALA A 94 21.63 -10.62 0.95
N ALA A 95 22.27 -9.57 0.43
CA ALA A 95 22.93 -9.56 -0.87
C ALA A 95 24.14 -10.50 -0.91
N ALA A 96 24.88 -10.66 0.18
CA ALA A 96 25.96 -11.64 0.29
C ALA A 96 25.44 -13.08 0.24
N LYS A 97 24.26 -13.34 0.82
CA LYS A 97 23.64 -14.68 0.85
C LYS A 97 22.93 -15.07 -0.44
N TYR A 98 22.21 -14.12 -1.06
CA TYR A 98 21.29 -14.43 -2.17
C TYR A 98 21.63 -13.73 -3.49
N SER A 99 22.63 -12.86 -3.55
CA SER A 99 22.97 -11.88 -4.59
C SER A 99 21.97 -10.72 -4.72
N ALA A 100 22.49 -9.56 -5.11
CA ALA A 100 21.66 -8.37 -5.33
C ALA A 100 20.64 -8.58 -6.47
N ASP A 101 21.04 -9.25 -7.55
CA ASP A 101 20.17 -9.53 -8.69
C ASP A 101 19.00 -10.44 -8.32
N THR A 102 19.24 -11.44 -7.48
CA THR A 102 18.17 -12.31 -6.96
C THR A 102 17.19 -11.52 -6.08
N LEU A 103 17.70 -10.66 -5.20
CA LEU A 103 16.85 -9.83 -4.36
C LEU A 103 16.00 -8.85 -5.21
N LEU A 104 16.62 -8.18 -6.19
CA LEU A 104 15.90 -7.30 -7.11
C LEU A 104 14.85 -8.04 -7.93
N LYS A 105 15.11 -9.29 -8.32
CA LYS A 105 14.13 -10.09 -9.05
C LYS A 105 12.90 -10.45 -8.22
N TYR A 106 13.10 -10.78 -6.96
CA TYR A 106 12.03 -11.27 -6.06
C TYR A 106 11.54 -10.25 -5.03
N GLY A 107 11.91 -8.97 -5.23
CA GLY A 107 11.38 -7.86 -4.48
C GLY A 107 12.20 -7.45 -3.26
N ILE A 108 12.14 -6.14 -2.99
CA ILE A 108 13.01 -5.47 -2.02
C ILE A 108 12.27 -4.50 -1.08
N VAL A 109 10.95 -4.63 -0.94
CA VAL A 109 10.14 -3.65 -0.20
C VAL A 109 10.69 -3.30 1.20
N PRO A 110 11.17 -4.23 2.07
CA PRO A 110 11.60 -3.83 3.41
C PRO A 110 12.84 -2.93 3.37
N TRP A 111 13.80 -3.22 2.50
CA TRP A 111 15.00 -2.40 2.34
C TRP A 111 14.68 -1.05 1.66
N HIS A 112 13.75 -1.06 0.69
CA HIS A 112 13.36 0.17 0.02
C HIS A 112 12.63 1.14 0.97
N VAL A 113 11.79 0.63 1.88
CA VAL A 113 11.18 1.43 2.95
C VAL A 113 12.25 2.13 3.79
N MET A 114 13.36 1.47 4.12
CA MET A 114 14.46 2.08 4.87
C MET A 114 15.18 3.18 4.06
N VAL A 115 15.37 2.98 2.76
CA VAL A 115 15.89 4.04 1.87
C VAL A 115 14.96 5.26 1.85
N MET A 116 13.66 5.03 1.74
CA MET A 116 12.67 6.11 1.72
C MET A 116 12.55 6.82 3.08
N LYS A 117 12.65 6.05 4.19
CA LYS A 117 12.72 6.61 5.54
C LYS A 117 13.88 7.60 5.67
N GLU A 118 15.07 7.22 5.20
CA GLU A 118 16.24 8.10 5.29
C GLU A 118 16.08 9.36 4.40
N ARG A 119 15.51 9.21 3.20
CA ARG A 119 15.21 10.36 2.32
C ARG A 119 14.25 11.34 2.99
N LEU A 120 13.17 10.84 3.61
CA LEU A 120 12.22 11.69 4.32
C LEU A 120 12.85 12.33 5.56
N THR A 121 13.66 11.60 6.32
CA THR A 121 14.40 12.13 7.46
C THR A 121 15.32 13.29 7.04
N ASN A 122 16.05 13.13 5.93
CA ASN A 122 16.91 14.17 5.39
C ASN A 122 16.10 15.38 4.87
N ALA A 123 14.93 15.15 4.27
CA ALA A 123 14.03 16.23 3.86
C ALA A 123 13.58 17.10 5.06
N PHE A 124 13.29 16.47 6.21
CA PHE A 124 12.99 17.17 7.46
C PHE A 124 14.20 17.96 7.97
N ARG A 125 15.41 17.38 7.96
CA ARG A 125 16.66 18.09 8.37
C ARG A 125 16.91 19.32 7.51
N GLN A 126 16.68 19.19 6.20
CA GLN A 126 16.85 20.26 5.23
C GLN A 126 15.69 21.26 5.24
N LYS A 127 14.60 20.96 5.95
CA LYS A 127 13.39 21.79 6.01
C LYS A 127 12.78 22.03 4.63
N ASN A 128 12.92 21.09 3.71
CA ASN A 128 12.43 21.21 2.33
C ASN A 128 11.01 20.63 2.23
N VAL A 129 10.01 21.52 2.15
CA VAL A 129 8.58 21.15 2.17
C VAL A 129 8.22 20.23 1.01
N ASP A 130 8.67 20.55 -0.22
CA ASP A 130 8.33 19.74 -1.41
C ASP A 130 8.88 18.31 -1.28
N SER A 131 10.12 18.18 -0.80
CA SER A 131 10.73 16.88 -0.54
C SER A 131 10.05 16.13 0.60
N ILE A 132 9.63 16.83 1.67
CA ILE A 132 8.87 16.21 2.77
C ILE A 132 7.56 15.62 2.24
N LEU A 133 6.81 16.39 1.46
CA LEU A 133 5.54 15.95 0.89
C LEU A 133 5.73 14.79 -0.09
N TYR A 134 6.73 14.92 -0.97
CA TYR A 134 7.06 13.89 -1.96
C TYR A 134 7.41 12.57 -1.30
N TYR A 135 8.41 12.56 -0.40
CA TYR A 135 8.86 11.32 0.23
C TYR A 135 7.86 10.76 1.25
N SER A 136 7.01 11.60 1.85
CA SER A 136 5.93 11.11 2.71
C SER A 136 4.91 10.29 1.95
N ALA A 137 4.48 10.74 0.77
CA ALA A 137 3.54 10.01 -0.06
C ALA A 137 4.14 8.66 -0.52
N ASP A 138 5.38 8.67 -1.03
CA ASP A 138 6.04 7.44 -1.50
C ASP A 138 6.35 6.46 -0.36
N LEU A 139 6.87 6.93 0.78
CA LEU A 139 7.14 6.07 1.93
C LEU A 139 5.86 5.41 2.45
N GLY A 140 4.78 6.19 2.54
CA GLY A 140 3.47 5.66 2.97
C GLY A 140 2.93 4.58 2.03
N HIS A 141 3.16 4.73 0.73
CA HIS A 141 2.79 3.73 -0.28
C HIS A 141 3.48 2.38 -0.01
N TYR A 142 4.82 2.34 0.05
CA TYR A 142 5.56 1.09 0.24
C TYR A 142 5.30 0.43 1.61
N ILE A 143 5.06 1.22 2.66
CA ILE A 143 4.63 0.69 3.95
C ILE A 143 3.25 0.04 3.83
N ALA A 144 2.32 0.66 3.10
CA ALA A 144 1.00 0.10 2.87
C ALA A 144 1.08 -1.21 2.07
N ASP A 145 1.93 -1.29 1.04
CA ASP A 145 2.19 -2.51 0.27
C ASP A 145 2.72 -3.64 1.15
N ALA A 146 3.66 -3.36 2.04
CA ALA A 146 4.18 -4.34 2.98
C ALA A 146 3.09 -4.94 3.90
N HIS A 147 1.94 -4.28 4.03
CA HIS A 147 0.79 -4.79 4.79
C HIS A 147 -0.12 -5.71 3.97
N VAL A 148 0.07 -5.85 2.67
CA VAL A 148 -0.71 -6.74 1.81
C VAL A 148 -0.11 -8.16 1.86
N PRO A 149 -0.86 -9.19 2.30
CA PRO A 149 -0.34 -10.56 2.34
C PRO A 149 0.20 -11.04 0.98
N LEU A 150 -0.48 -10.67 -0.09
CA LEU A 150 -0.12 -11.08 -1.45
C LEU A 150 1.14 -10.37 -2.00
N HIS A 151 1.65 -9.34 -1.34
CA HIS A 151 2.96 -8.73 -1.65
C HIS A 151 4.14 -9.46 -0.99
N THR A 152 3.90 -10.60 -0.35
CA THR A 152 4.96 -11.34 0.36
C THR A 152 5.19 -12.75 -0.20
N THR A 153 4.56 -13.10 -1.32
CA THR A 153 4.61 -14.43 -1.93
C THR A 153 4.69 -14.38 -3.45
N GLN A 154 5.43 -15.32 -4.03
CA GLN A 154 5.45 -15.53 -5.47
C GLN A 154 4.07 -15.85 -6.06
N ASN A 155 3.16 -16.43 -5.25
CA ASN A 155 1.77 -16.70 -5.64
C ASN A 155 0.86 -15.47 -5.44
N TYR A 156 1.37 -14.29 -5.70
CA TYR A 156 0.74 -13.00 -5.41
C TYR A 156 -0.67 -12.84 -6.02
N ASP A 157 -0.92 -13.40 -7.20
CA ASP A 157 -2.22 -13.29 -7.91
C ASP A 157 -3.02 -14.60 -7.85
N GLY A 158 -2.61 -15.56 -7.01
CA GLY A 158 -3.23 -16.89 -6.96
C GLY A 158 -2.97 -17.73 -8.20
N GLN A 159 -2.04 -17.32 -9.07
CA GLN A 159 -1.74 -17.96 -10.35
C GLN A 159 -1.21 -19.38 -10.21
N MET A 160 -0.56 -19.71 -9.10
CA MET A 160 -0.05 -21.05 -8.81
C MET A 160 -1.11 -21.99 -8.22
N THR A 161 -2.24 -21.44 -7.75
CA THR A 161 -3.32 -22.19 -7.09
C THR A 161 -4.65 -22.09 -7.82
N GLY A 162 -4.68 -21.60 -9.07
CA GLY A 162 -5.89 -21.49 -9.89
C GLY A 162 -6.84 -20.36 -9.48
N GLN A 163 -6.34 -19.35 -8.74
CA GLN A 163 -7.12 -18.23 -8.19
C GLN A 163 -6.72 -16.89 -8.82
N ARG A 164 -6.38 -16.93 -10.11
CA ARG A 164 -5.88 -15.75 -10.84
C ARG A 164 -6.83 -14.55 -10.72
N GLY A 165 -6.27 -13.38 -10.42
CA GLY A 165 -7.00 -12.14 -10.15
C GLY A 165 -7.25 -11.88 -8.66
N LEU A 166 -6.81 -12.79 -7.77
CA LEU A 166 -6.98 -12.65 -6.33
C LEU A 166 -6.34 -11.38 -5.76
N HIS A 167 -5.21 -10.97 -6.32
CA HIS A 167 -4.54 -9.73 -5.92
C HIS A 167 -5.49 -8.53 -6.02
N SER A 168 -5.98 -8.28 -7.22
CA SER A 168 -6.92 -7.17 -7.47
C SER A 168 -8.23 -7.30 -6.68
N LEU A 169 -8.71 -8.51 -6.44
CA LEU A 169 -9.87 -8.74 -5.60
C LEU A 169 -9.62 -8.28 -4.17
N TRP A 170 -8.49 -8.71 -3.58
CA TRP A 170 -8.18 -8.49 -2.16
C TRP A 170 -7.88 -7.02 -1.86
N GLU A 171 -7.06 -6.38 -2.66
CA GLU A 171 -6.51 -5.04 -2.38
C GLU A 171 -7.29 -3.88 -3.00
N SER A 172 -8.05 -4.16 -4.07
CA SER A 172 -8.79 -3.13 -4.79
C SER A 172 -10.30 -3.32 -4.63
N LYS A 173 -10.85 -4.38 -5.20
CA LYS A 173 -12.30 -4.55 -5.29
C LYS A 173 -12.97 -4.66 -3.92
N VAL A 174 -12.41 -5.45 -3.00
CA VAL A 174 -12.96 -5.61 -1.64
C VAL A 174 -12.91 -4.29 -0.86
N PRO A 175 -11.78 -3.57 -0.75
CA PRO A 175 -11.75 -2.27 -0.08
C PRO A 175 -12.65 -1.21 -0.72
N GLU A 176 -12.69 -1.11 -2.04
CA GLU A 176 -13.54 -0.16 -2.76
C GLU A 176 -15.02 -0.37 -2.45
N MET A 177 -15.47 -1.63 -2.40
CA MET A 177 -16.87 -1.96 -2.14
C MET A 177 -17.24 -1.88 -0.66
N PHE A 178 -16.32 -2.21 0.25
CA PHE A 178 -16.71 -2.52 1.64
C PHE A 178 -16.00 -1.71 2.73
N ALA A 179 -15.00 -0.87 2.42
CA ALA A 179 -14.28 -0.09 3.44
C ALA A 179 -15.20 0.79 4.31
N GLY A 180 -16.35 1.21 3.77
CA GLY A 180 -17.37 1.94 4.52
C GLY A 180 -18.03 1.14 5.65
N THR A 181 -17.90 -0.18 5.65
CA THR A 181 -18.44 -1.07 6.69
C THR A 181 -17.42 -1.39 7.78
N TYR A 182 -16.14 -1.05 7.59
CA TYR A 182 -15.07 -1.35 8.50
C TYR A 182 -14.96 -0.34 9.65
N LYS A 183 -14.47 -0.83 10.79
CA LYS A 183 -14.12 0.02 11.94
C LYS A 183 -12.71 0.59 11.77
N LEU A 184 -12.58 1.61 10.93
CA LEU A 184 -11.31 2.21 10.61
C LEU A 184 -10.89 3.22 11.70
N ARG A 185 -10.21 2.71 12.72
CA ARG A 185 -9.68 3.46 13.86
C ARG A 185 -8.27 2.99 14.19
N PRO A 186 -7.28 3.28 13.32
CA PRO A 186 -5.89 2.96 13.60
C PRO A 186 -5.43 3.59 14.92
N GLY A 187 -4.43 2.96 15.54
CA GLY A 187 -3.79 3.49 16.74
C GLY A 187 -3.01 4.78 16.45
N LYS A 188 -2.63 5.48 17.52
CA LYS A 188 -1.80 6.70 17.41
C LYS A 188 -0.42 6.35 16.87
N ALA A 189 0.17 7.29 16.14
CA ALA A 189 1.58 7.22 15.74
C ALA A 189 2.48 7.10 16.97
N ARG A 190 3.50 6.24 16.86
CA ARG A 190 4.54 6.03 17.87
C ARG A 190 5.92 6.23 17.24
N TYR A 191 6.90 6.63 18.03
CA TYR A 191 8.28 6.62 17.61
C TYR A 191 8.78 5.17 17.49
N LEU A 192 9.50 4.87 16.41
CA LEU A 192 10.07 3.54 16.12
C LEU A 192 11.56 3.58 16.41
N PRO A 193 12.02 3.05 17.56
CA PRO A 193 13.45 3.05 17.89
C PRO A 193 14.28 2.21 16.93
N ASP A 194 13.66 1.20 16.33
CA ASP A 194 14.25 0.29 15.36
C ASP A 194 13.25 0.09 14.19
N ALA A 195 13.27 1.03 13.26
CA ALA A 195 12.37 1.01 12.11
C ALA A 195 12.64 -0.17 11.15
N GLU A 196 13.89 -0.70 11.12
CA GLU A 196 14.25 -1.86 10.32
C GLU A 196 13.55 -3.11 10.85
N LYS A 197 13.61 -3.37 12.15
CA LYS A 197 12.84 -4.47 12.76
C LYS A 197 11.35 -4.33 12.58
N GLU A 198 10.82 -3.10 12.60
CA GLU A 198 9.39 -2.88 12.45
C GLU A 198 8.93 -3.24 11.03
N ILE A 199 9.62 -2.79 9.98
CA ILE A 199 9.22 -3.15 8.61
C ILE A 199 9.33 -4.65 8.36
N TRP A 200 10.34 -5.32 8.90
CA TRP A 200 10.46 -6.77 8.81
C TRP A 200 9.37 -7.50 9.61
N LYS A 201 8.95 -6.97 10.75
CA LYS A 201 7.78 -7.47 11.47
C LYS A 201 6.51 -7.36 10.62
N ILE A 202 6.29 -6.23 9.95
CA ILE A 202 5.15 -6.01 9.05
C ILE A 202 5.14 -7.07 7.93
N VAL A 203 6.28 -7.33 7.31
CA VAL A 203 6.43 -8.36 6.26
C VAL A 203 6.11 -9.75 6.82
N ARG A 204 6.64 -10.11 7.99
CA ARG A 204 6.34 -11.41 8.64
C ARG A 204 4.85 -11.57 8.96
N ASP A 205 4.24 -10.54 9.52
CA ASP A 205 2.80 -10.54 9.84
C ASP A 205 1.95 -10.68 8.57
N SER A 206 2.36 -10.06 7.47
CA SER A 206 1.68 -10.17 6.17
C SER A 206 1.83 -11.57 5.58
N TYR A 207 3.05 -12.11 5.55
CA TYR A 207 3.32 -13.44 5.02
C TYR A 207 2.54 -14.53 5.77
N ALA A 208 2.43 -14.42 7.09
CA ALA A 208 1.66 -15.36 7.91
C ALA A 208 0.16 -15.42 7.53
N LEU A 209 -0.37 -14.38 6.89
CA LEU A 209 -1.77 -14.31 6.44
C LEU A 209 -1.98 -14.86 5.02
N THR A 210 -0.92 -15.09 4.25
CA THR A 210 -1.02 -15.55 2.86
C THR A 210 -1.76 -16.88 2.71
N PRO A 211 -1.48 -17.94 3.51
CA PRO A 211 -2.19 -19.19 3.40
C PRO A 211 -3.70 -19.05 3.66
N GLN A 212 -4.05 -18.23 4.65
CA GLN A 212 -5.46 -17.97 4.99
C GLN A 212 -6.16 -17.17 3.88
N THR A 213 -5.47 -16.18 3.29
CA THR A 213 -6.00 -15.38 2.16
C THR A 213 -6.40 -16.28 0.99
N LEU A 214 -5.53 -17.23 0.61
CA LEU A 214 -5.80 -18.20 -0.45
C LEU A 214 -6.91 -19.19 -0.07
N ALA A 215 -6.87 -19.75 1.15
CA ALA A 215 -7.85 -20.73 1.60
C ALA A 215 -9.29 -20.18 1.68
N LEU A 216 -9.45 -18.95 2.13
CA LEU A 216 -10.76 -18.29 2.23
C LEU A 216 -11.36 -17.99 0.87
N GLU A 217 -10.53 -17.70 -0.15
CA GLU A 217 -11.02 -17.57 -1.53
C GLU A 217 -11.50 -18.92 -2.08
N GLN A 218 -10.76 -20.01 -1.87
CA GLN A 218 -11.17 -21.36 -2.26
C GLN A 218 -12.48 -21.76 -1.56
N GLU A 219 -12.62 -21.42 -0.29
CA GLU A 219 -13.84 -21.69 0.45
C GLU A 219 -15.04 -20.90 -0.11
N ALA A 220 -14.86 -19.62 -0.44
CA ALA A 220 -15.89 -18.82 -1.09
C ALA A 220 -16.27 -19.40 -2.47
N SER A 221 -15.29 -19.92 -3.21
CA SER A 221 -15.48 -20.49 -4.55
C SER A 221 -16.39 -21.72 -4.60
N ARG A 222 -16.57 -22.46 -3.50
CA ARG A 222 -17.39 -23.69 -3.47
C ARG A 222 -18.83 -23.49 -3.91
N ASN A 223 -19.35 -22.28 -3.78
CA ASN A 223 -20.74 -21.93 -4.09
C ASN A 223 -20.89 -21.19 -5.44
N PHE A 224 -19.82 -21.15 -6.26
CA PHE A 224 -19.80 -20.44 -7.52
C PHE A 224 -19.36 -21.34 -8.67
N THR A 225 -19.95 -21.16 -9.83
CA THR A 225 -19.41 -21.62 -11.11
C THR A 225 -18.52 -20.56 -11.72
N ASP A 226 -17.76 -20.89 -12.77
CA ASP A 226 -16.92 -19.90 -13.47
C ASP A 226 -17.74 -18.73 -14.05
N GLU A 227 -19.00 -19.00 -14.46
CA GLU A 227 -19.89 -17.99 -15.00
C GLU A 227 -20.41 -17.03 -13.93
N THR A 228 -20.54 -17.47 -12.69
CA THR A 228 -21.02 -16.63 -11.57
C THR A 228 -19.87 -16.04 -10.76
N LYS A 229 -18.69 -16.68 -10.81
CA LYS A 229 -17.48 -16.23 -10.12
C LYS A 229 -16.83 -15.05 -10.81
N TYR A 230 -16.86 -15.03 -12.16
CA TYR A 230 -16.13 -14.05 -12.94
C TYR A 230 -17.05 -13.28 -13.91
N ASP A 231 -16.82 -11.97 -13.99
CA ASP A 231 -17.28 -11.12 -15.09
C ASP A 231 -16.25 -11.20 -16.22
N ARG A 232 -16.74 -11.27 -17.46
CA ARG A 232 -15.90 -11.26 -18.68
C ARG A 232 -16.08 -9.94 -19.38
N VAL A 233 -14.99 -9.16 -19.47
CA VAL A 233 -14.99 -7.85 -20.11
C VAL A 233 -14.06 -7.88 -21.31
N GLU A 234 -14.57 -7.54 -22.49
CA GLU A 234 -13.74 -7.32 -23.67
C GLU A 234 -13.09 -5.93 -23.58
N ARG A 235 -11.78 -5.89 -23.62
CA ARG A 235 -11.01 -4.64 -23.63
C ARG A 235 -9.87 -4.76 -24.65
N ASN A 236 -9.85 -3.86 -25.64
CA ASN A 236 -8.85 -3.85 -26.72
C ASN A 236 -8.76 -5.20 -27.47
N GLY A 237 -9.91 -5.82 -27.79
CA GLY A 237 -9.98 -7.11 -28.49
C GLY A 237 -9.53 -8.33 -27.67
N LYS A 238 -9.33 -8.18 -26.36
CA LYS A 238 -8.99 -9.27 -25.45
C LYS A 238 -10.05 -9.42 -24.37
N ILE A 239 -10.54 -10.64 -24.17
CA ILE A 239 -11.43 -10.96 -23.04
C ILE A 239 -10.56 -11.09 -21.80
N ARG A 240 -10.91 -10.30 -20.78
CA ARG A 240 -10.33 -10.36 -19.43
C ARG A 240 -11.37 -10.83 -18.44
N GLN A 241 -10.95 -11.64 -17.49
CA GLN A 241 -11.80 -12.10 -16.38
C GLN A 241 -11.47 -11.27 -15.12
N TYR A 242 -12.52 -10.85 -14.44
CA TYR A 242 -12.45 -10.18 -13.14
C TYR A 242 -13.43 -10.87 -12.21
N TYR A 243 -13.10 -10.98 -10.93
CA TYR A 243 -14.06 -11.48 -9.95
C TYR A 243 -15.34 -10.64 -9.97
N SER A 244 -16.51 -11.29 -9.97
CA SER A 244 -17.79 -10.62 -9.96
C SER A 244 -18.06 -9.90 -8.62
N ASP A 245 -19.00 -8.95 -8.60
CA ASP A 245 -19.41 -8.29 -7.36
C ASP A 245 -20.05 -9.27 -6.38
N ALA A 246 -20.79 -10.25 -6.90
CA ALA A 246 -21.38 -11.32 -6.07
C ALA A 246 -20.31 -12.16 -5.38
N PHE A 247 -19.24 -12.52 -6.11
CA PHE A 247 -18.12 -13.24 -5.52
C PHE A 247 -17.35 -12.37 -4.51
N ALA A 248 -17.08 -11.11 -4.86
CA ALA A 248 -16.40 -10.17 -3.96
C ALA A 248 -17.17 -10.03 -2.62
N LYS A 249 -18.50 -10.00 -2.65
CA LYS A 249 -19.33 -10.01 -1.44
C LYS A 249 -19.18 -11.29 -0.62
N ALA A 250 -19.24 -12.45 -1.26
CA ALA A 250 -19.08 -13.73 -0.57
C ALA A 250 -17.67 -13.90 0.04
N TYR A 251 -16.63 -13.43 -0.67
CA TYR A 251 -15.26 -13.42 -0.16
C TYR A 251 -15.11 -12.44 1.01
N GLN A 252 -15.70 -11.23 0.88
CA GLN A 252 -15.73 -10.23 1.95
C GLN A 252 -16.29 -10.77 3.27
N GLU A 253 -17.35 -11.56 3.24
CA GLU A 253 -17.95 -12.17 4.43
C GLU A 253 -16.96 -13.03 5.23
N LYS A 254 -15.93 -13.56 4.56
CA LYS A 254 -14.88 -14.40 5.16
C LYS A 254 -13.63 -13.61 5.55
N ILE A 255 -13.29 -12.57 4.79
CA ILE A 255 -12.00 -11.89 4.90
C ILE A 255 -12.07 -10.50 5.55
N ALA A 256 -13.29 -9.99 5.84
CA ALA A 256 -13.54 -8.64 6.34
C ALA A 256 -12.62 -8.24 7.51
N SER A 257 -12.50 -9.10 8.51
CA SER A 257 -11.68 -8.82 9.69
C SER A 257 -10.20 -8.69 9.35
N MET A 258 -9.69 -9.50 8.41
CA MET A 258 -8.28 -9.41 7.97
C MET A 258 -8.04 -8.10 7.24
N VAL A 259 -8.87 -7.74 6.25
CA VAL A 259 -8.72 -6.50 5.48
C VAL A 259 -8.84 -5.28 6.38
N GLU A 260 -9.83 -5.24 7.28
CA GLU A 260 -9.99 -4.17 8.28
C GLU A 260 -8.74 -4.01 9.15
N GLN A 261 -8.20 -5.11 9.67
CA GLN A 261 -6.99 -5.09 10.52
C GLN A 261 -5.77 -4.61 9.74
N ARG A 262 -5.58 -5.06 8.49
CA ARG A 262 -4.44 -4.66 7.66
C ARG A 262 -4.51 -3.18 7.27
N LEU A 263 -5.69 -2.64 6.92
CA LEU A 263 -5.90 -1.22 6.66
C LEU A 263 -5.59 -0.35 7.90
N ASN A 264 -6.08 -0.77 9.08
CA ASN A 264 -5.80 -0.07 10.34
C ASN A 264 -4.30 -0.11 10.68
N ALA A 265 -3.66 -1.27 10.57
CA ALA A 265 -2.23 -1.41 10.83
C ALA A 265 -1.40 -0.58 9.84
N ALA A 266 -1.71 -0.63 8.54
CA ALA A 266 -1.03 0.17 7.53
C ALA A 266 -1.10 1.67 7.84
N ALA A 267 -2.29 2.19 8.16
CA ALA A 267 -2.45 3.61 8.48
C ALA A 267 -1.71 4.02 9.77
N GLN A 268 -1.68 3.15 10.79
CA GLN A 268 -0.92 3.40 12.02
C GLN A 268 0.59 3.42 11.75
N GLU A 269 1.10 2.46 10.98
CA GLU A 269 2.54 2.37 10.73
C GLU A 269 3.01 3.46 9.76
N VAL A 270 2.23 3.83 8.75
CA VAL A 270 2.53 5.02 7.94
C VAL A 270 2.69 6.26 8.82
N ALA A 271 1.75 6.51 9.74
CA ALA A 271 1.85 7.62 10.67
C ALA A 271 3.07 7.50 11.60
N SER A 272 3.40 6.28 12.06
CA SER A 272 4.55 6.02 12.95
C SER A 272 5.88 6.27 12.23
N PHE A 273 6.02 5.84 10.98
CA PHE A 273 7.20 6.11 10.17
C PHE A 273 7.36 7.61 9.87
N TRP A 274 6.28 8.32 9.49
CA TRP A 274 6.35 9.77 9.29
C TRP A 274 6.77 10.50 10.57
N TYR A 275 6.19 10.12 11.72
CA TYR A 275 6.55 10.67 13.03
C TYR A 275 8.03 10.40 13.36
N THR A 276 8.50 9.17 13.13
CA THR A 276 9.89 8.77 13.36
C THR A 276 10.84 9.60 12.49
N CYS A 277 10.55 9.76 11.20
CA CYS A 277 11.37 10.58 10.30
C CYS A 277 11.47 12.04 10.76
N TRP A 278 10.38 12.62 11.27
CA TRP A 278 10.38 13.96 11.81
C TRP A 278 11.22 14.07 13.09
N VAL A 279 11.13 13.09 13.99
CA VAL A 279 11.93 13.04 15.22
C VAL A 279 13.42 12.92 14.88
N ASP A 280 13.79 11.96 14.03
CA ASP A 280 15.16 11.71 13.57
C ASP A 280 15.71 12.88 12.73
N GLY A 281 14.83 13.62 12.08
CA GLY A 281 15.12 14.84 11.33
C GLY A 281 15.34 16.10 12.18
N GLY A 282 15.31 15.96 13.52
CA GLY A 282 15.57 17.04 14.48
C GLY A 282 14.32 17.85 14.85
N LYS A 283 13.14 17.33 14.62
CA LYS A 283 11.84 17.97 14.96
C LYS A 283 11.72 19.40 14.47
N PRO A 284 11.94 19.71 13.19
CA PRO A 284 11.78 21.07 12.69
C PRO A 284 10.38 21.61 13.00
N ASP A 285 10.29 22.93 13.25
CA ASP A 285 9.01 23.59 13.42
C ASP A 285 8.25 23.61 12.08
N LEU A 286 7.26 22.75 11.96
CA LEU A 286 6.47 22.60 10.74
C LEU A 286 5.47 23.74 10.54
N ASP A 287 5.03 24.41 11.60
CA ASP A 287 4.19 25.59 11.46
C ASP A 287 4.97 26.75 10.78
N ALA A 288 6.27 26.88 11.09
CA ALA A 288 7.15 27.84 10.43
C ALA A 288 7.48 27.48 8.97
N LEU A 289 7.40 26.20 8.59
CA LEU A 289 7.64 25.74 7.21
C LEU A 289 6.42 25.90 6.30
N MET A 290 5.23 26.02 6.84
CA MET A 290 4.03 26.27 6.03
C MET A 290 4.11 27.70 5.47
N GLN A 291 4.00 27.85 4.13
CA GLN A 291 3.97 29.18 3.48
C GLN A 291 2.87 30.07 4.07
N GLN A 292 1.76 29.48 4.45
CA GLN A 292 0.65 30.13 5.13
C GLN A 292 0.12 29.19 6.23
N PRO A 293 -0.03 29.66 7.48
CA PRO A 293 -0.66 28.89 8.54
C PRO A 293 -2.07 28.46 8.16
N LEU A 294 -2.56 27.41 8.80
CA LEU A 294 -3.97 27.00 8.63
C LEU A 294 -4.91 28.19 8.89
N THR A 295 -5.75 28.49 7.92
CA THR A 295 -6.83 29.48 8.03
C THR A 295 -7.85 29.06 9.11
N ARG A 296 -8.72 30.00 9.49
CA ARG A 296 -9.82 29.69 10.44
C ARG A 296 -10.76 28.61 9.89
N ALA A 297 -10.99 28.60 8.57
CA ALA A 297 -11.81 27.60 7.89
C ALA A 297 -11.16 26.22 7.93
N GLU A 298 -9.86 26.11 7.60
CA GLU A 298 -9.11 24.86 7.62
C GLU A 298 -9.00 24.28 9.04
N LYS A 299 -8.77 25.11 10.06
CA LYS A 299 -8.79 24.69 11.47
C LYS A 299 -10.16 24.13 11.88
N LYS A 300 -11.24 24.72 11.37
CA LYS A 300 -12.61 24.21 11.61
C LYS A 300 -12.84 22.89 10.88
N ALA A 301 -12.35 22.76 9.63
CA ALA A 301 -12.43 21.53 8.83
C ALA A 301 -11.67 20.40 9.53
N LEU A 302 -10.40 20.59 9.91
CA LEU A 302 -9.61 19.60 10.66
C LEU A 302 -10.34 19.09 11.91
N ARG A 303 -10.89 19.99 12.71
CA ARG A 303 -11.65 19.60 13.93
C ARG A 303 -12.89 18.79 13.58
N LYS A 304 -13.61 19.14 12.51
CA LYS A 304 -14.81 18.45 12.04
C LYS A 304 -14.47 17.05 11.53
N GLU A 305 -13.43 16.93 10.70
CA GLU A 305 -12.99 15.67 10.14
C GLU A 305 -12.43 14.75 11.23
N LYS A 306 -11.57 15.26 12.11
CA LYS A 306 -11.07 14.49 13.26
C LYS A 306 -12.17 13.99 14.19
N LYS A 307 -13.21 14.81 14.43
CA LYS A 307 -14.38 14.36 15.19
C LYS A 307 -15.15 13.25 14.46
N ALA A 308 -15.31 13.37 13.15
CA ALA A 308 -15.94 12.32 12.33
C ALA A 308 -15.10 11.05 12.34
N TYR A 309 -13.78 11.17 12.20
CA TYR A 309 -12.83 10.07 12.28
C TYR A 309 -12.93 9.31 13.63
N ILE A 310 -12.84 10.02 14.76
CA ILE A 310 -12.96 9.43 16.11
C ILE A 310 -14.30 8.69 16.29
N ARG A 311 -15.36 9.15 15.64
CA ARG A 311 -16.70 8.53 15.69
C ARG A 311 -16.92 7.42 14.65
N GLY A 312 -15.96 7.18 13.74
CA GLY A 312 -16.11 6.23 12.63
C GLY A 312 -17.11 6.70 11.57
N GLN A 313 -17.26 8.00 11.38
CA GLN A 313 -18.30 8.62 10.54
C GLN A 313 -17.73 9.27 9.26
N LEU A 314 -16.47 8.99 8.88
CA LEU A 314 -15.87 9.61 7.70
C LEU A 314 -16.63 9.26 6.41
N PHE A 315 -16.99 7.99 6.24
CA PHE A 315 -17.75 7.50 5.07
C PHE A 315 -19.18 8.08 5.06
N GLU A 316 -19.89 7.95 6.18
CA GLU A 316 -21.26 8.47 6.32
C GLU A 316 -21.35 9.96 5.99
N LYS A 317 -20.32 10.74 6.35
CA LYS A 317 -20.28 12.20 6.13
C LYS A 317 -19.64 12.62 4.81
N GLY A 318 -19.30 11.67 3.94
CA GLY A 318 -18.68 11.95 2.65
C GLY A 318 -17.31 12.66 2.76
N MET A 319 -16.54 12.35 3.82
CA MET A 319 -15.25 12.99 4.11
C MET A 319 -14.06 12.17 3.63
N ILE A 320 -14.27 11.10 2.87
CA ILE A 320 -13.21 10.29 2.30
C ILE A 320 -12.72 10.93 1.01
N ILE A 321 -11.44 11.34 1.00
CA ILE A 321 -10.80 11.99 -0.15
C ILE A 321 -10.65 11.00 -1.32
N ALA A 322 -10.38 9.73 -1.02
CA ALA A 322 -10.25 8.67 -2.03
C ALA A 322 -11.45 8.57 -2.99
N ASN A 323 -12.65 8.95 -2.54
CA ASN A 323 -13.88 8.95 -3.33
C ASN A 323 -14.08 10.22 -4.17
N LYS A 324 -13.25 11.25 -3.98
CA LYS A 324 -13.38 12.49 -4.75
C LYS A 324 -12.80 12.27 -6.15
N LYS A 325 -13.56 12.65 -7.19
CA LYS A 325 -13.01 12.73 -8.55
C LYS A 325 -11.89 13.78 -8.54
N PRO A 326 -10.79 13.55 -9.31
CA PRO A 326 -9.80 14.60 -9.52
C PRO A 326 -10.51 15.88 -10.00
N ALA A 327 -10.11 17.03 -9.46
CA ALA A 327 -10.57 18.30 -10.00
C ALA A 327 -10.11 18.37 -11.47
N SER A 328 -11.09 18.53 -12.37
CA SER A 328 -10.88 18.69 -13.82
C SER A 328 -10.13 19.99 -14.13
#